data_e7cfe0a8115917630c16f611c874324a
#
_entry.id   e7cfe0a8115917630c16f611c874324a
#
_cell.length_a   1.000
_cell.length_b   1.000
_cell.length_c   1.000
_cell.angle_alpha   90.00
_cell.angle_beta   90.00
_cell.angle_gamma   90.00
#
_symmetry.space_group_name_H-M   'P 1'
#
loop_
_entity.id
_entity.type
_entity.pdbx_description
1 polymer ?
#
loop_
_entity_poly.entity_id
_entity_poly.type
_entity_poly.pdbx_seq_one_letter_code
_entity_poly.pdbx_strand_id
1 'polypeptide(L)'
;MKIIFDHSQGHVINDRVFCEAFVIPENETYDDLIELGWLPNVQPPIYWYQSQSCRINNSKISLSYKRRKIISQLEYKILQYEGIEEEVDSFFYDYFDNKKLDLKKFYDLNSQFSNIQVMKVTKDDKVVGYTRFQNLTRNNLGMETAYDLNFPRLSLGITSILLLSDYTRLQNKNNLYIYESYNDYFPYKMEIPGIEFWEGEKWVSNNIYK
;
A
#
# COMPACT_ATOMS: atom_id res chain seq x y z
N MET A 1 7.49 -23.28 -2.70
CA MET A 1 6.32 -22.51 -3.21
C MET A 1 5.48 -23.38 -4.12
N LYS A 2 4.22 -23.60 -3.80
CA LYS A 2 3.27 -24.32 -4.65
C LYS A 2 2.39 -23.29 -5.37
N ILE A 3 2.49 -23.23 -6.70
CA ILE A 3 1.69 -22.30 -7.51
C ILE A 3 0.43 -23.03 -8.00
N ILE A 4 -0.71 -22.38 -7.84
CA ILE A 4 -2.01 -22.83 -8.33
C ILE A 4 -2.51 -21.75 -9.29
N PHE A 5 -2.78 -22.12 -10.53
CA PHE A 5 -3.33 -21.20 -11.52
C PHE A 5 -4.85 -21.39 -11.60
N ASP A 6 -5.58 -20.29 -11.48
CA ASP A 6 -7.00 -20.24 -11.81
C ASP A 6 -7.20 -19.34 -13.04
N HIS A 7 -7.43 -19.98 -14.19
CA HIS A 7 -7.64 -19.28 -15.45
C HIS A 7 -9.08 -18.76 -15.62
N SER A 8 -9.99 -19.10 -14.70
CA SER A 8 -11.41 -18.73 -14.80
C SER A 8 -11.69 -17.27 -14.46
N GLN A 9 -10.76 -16.60 -13.79
CA GLN A 9 -10.89 -15.22 -13.32
C GLN A 9 -9.84 -14.27 -13.92
N GLY A 10 -9.29 -14.62 -15.07
CA GLY A 10 -8.28 -13.77 -15.72
C GLY A 10 -8.78 -12.34 -15.96
N HIS A 11 -8.10 -11.36 -15.36
CA HIS A 11 -8.37 -9.96 -15.62
C HIS A 11 -7.64 -9.50 -16.87
N VAL A 12 -8.33 -8.76 -17.74
CA VAL A 12 -7.68 -8.08 -18.88
C VAL A 12 -7.22 -6.70 -18.38
N ILE A 13 -5.92 -6.51 -18.33
CA ILE A 13 -5.31 -5.23 -17.97
C ILE A 13 -4.43 -4.79 -19.16
N ASN A 14 -4.74 -3.63 -19.74
CA ASN A 14 -4.01 -3.10 -20.90
C ASN A 14 -3.83 -4.13 -22.03
N ASP A 15 -4.92 -4.79 -22.42
CA ASP A 15 -4.96 -5.85 -23.45
C ASP A 15 -4.14 -7.11 -23.11
N ARG A 16 -3.67 -7.25 -21.89
CA ARG A 16 -3.02 -8.47 -21.37
C ARG A 16 -3.95 -9.22 -20.44
N VAL A 17 -4.02 -10.52 -20.61
CA VAL A 17 -4.73 -11.40 -19.69
C VAL A 17 -3.79 -11.70 -18.51
N PHE A 18 -4.08 -11.13 -17.34
CA PHE A 18 -3.47 -11.61 -16.11
C PHE A 18 -4.26 -12.82 -15.63
N CYS A 19 -3.59 -13.98 -15.61
CA CYS A 19 -4.11 -15.13 -14.90
C CYS A 19 -4.01 -14.86 -13.42
N GLU A 20 -5.09 -15.02 -12.66
CA GLU A 20 -4.97 -15.09 -11.21
C GLU A 20 -4.18 -16.37 -10.88
N ALA A 21 -2.99 -16.17 -10.38
CA ALA A 21 -2.17 -17.24 -9.86
C ALA A 21 -2.19 -17.11 -8.32
N PHE A 22 -2.32 -18.25 -7.66
CA PHE A 22 -2.29 -18.35 -6.20
C PHE A 22 -1.09 -19.16 -5.77
N VAL A 23 -0.50 -18.77 -4.66
CA VAL A 23 0.64 -19.47 -4.09
C VAL A 23 0.44 -19.71 -2.61
N ILE A 24 0.79 -20.91 -2.16
CA ILE A 24 0.94 -21.23 -0.76
C ILE A 24 2.45 -21.22 -0.46
N PRO A 25 2.93 -20.28 0.38
CA PRO A 25 4.33 -20.23 0.76
C PRO A 25 4.75 -21.51 1.50
N GLU A 26 5.97 -21.95 1.28
CA GLU A 26 6.57 -23.06 2.02
C GLU A 26 7.70 -22.54 2.93
N ASN A 27 8.68 -21.87 2.33
CA ASN A 27 9.84 -21.33 3.05
C ASN A 27 10.15 -19.88 2.65
N GLU A 28 9.37 -19.31 1.73
CA GLU A 28 9.56 -17.94 1.25
C GLU A 28 9.16 -16.94 2.34
N THR A 29 9.96 -15.88 2.47
CA THR A 29 9.61 -14.75 3.33
C THR A 29 8.61 -13.83 2.64
N TYR A 30 7.97 -12.95 3.41
CA TYR A 30 7.09 -11.92 2.84
C TYR A 30 7.83 -11.00 1.86
N ASP A 31 9.09 -10.65 2.17
CA ASP A 31 9.93 -9.87 1.25
C ASP A 31 10.15 -10.61 -0.08
N ASP A 32 10.41 -11.92 -0.05
CA ASP A 32 10.62 -12.70 -1.28
C ASP A 32 9.36 -12.73 -2.15
N LEU A 33 8.21 -12.89 -1.53
CA LEU A 33 6.93 -12.96 -2.24
C LEU A 33 6.54 -11.63 -2.88
N ILE A 34 6.59 -10.52 -2.13
CA ILE A 34 6.23 -9.21 -2.67
C ILE A 34 7.21 -8.74 -3.75
N GLU A 35 8.49 -9.11 -3.67
CA GLU A 35 9.48 -8.79 -4.70
C GLU A 35 9.19 -9.48 -6.03
N LEU A 36 8.50 -10.63 -5.99
CA LEU A 36 8.00 -11.36 -7.15
C LEU A 36 6.56 -10.98 -7.54
N GLY A 37 6.05 -9.86 -7.04
CA GLY A 37 4.73 -9.35 -7.38
C GLY A 37 3.56 -10.05 -6.69
N TRP A 38 3.82 -10.96 -5.75
CA TRP A 38 2.77 -11.61 -4.98
C TRP A 38 2.22 -10.69 -3.90
N LEU A 39 0.90 -10.72 -3.70
CA LEU A 39 0.19 -9.96 -2.67
C LEU A 39 -0.47 -10.92 -1.68
N PRO A 40 -0.42 -10.61 -0.38
CA PRO A 40 -1.08 -11.45 0.61
C PRO A 40 -2.60 -11.30 0.51
N ASN A 41 -3.30 -12.43 0.48
CA ASN A 41 -4.74 -12.43 0.68
C ASN A 41 -5.06 -12.23 2.16
N VAL A 42 -6.05 -11.40 2.41
CA VAL A 42 -6.49 -11.03 3.76
C VAL A 42 -7.54 -11.95 4.36
N GLN A 43 -7.98 -12.96 3.62
CA GLN A 43 -8.99 -13.92 4.09
C GLN A 43 -8.38 -15.31 4.26
N PRO A 44 -8.73 -16.06 5.32
CA PRO A 44 -8.33 -17.46 5.46
C PRO A 44 -8.93 -18.34 4.33
N PRO A 45 -8.19 -19.34 3.82
CA PRO A 45 -6.81 -19.70 4.15
C PRO A 45 -5.80 -18.68 3.64
N ILE A 46 -4.68 -18.55 4.35
CA ILE A 46 -3.60 -17.64 3.94
C ILE A 46 -3.00 -18.17 2.63
N TYR A 47 -3.25 -17.45 1.56
CA TYR A 47 -2.60 -17.65 0.29
C TYR A 47 -2.15 -16.30 -0.26
N TRP A 48 -1.25 -16.33 -1.21
CA TRP A 48 -0.80 -15.15 -1.92
C TRP A 48 -1.31 -15.21 -3.34
N TYR A 49 -1.67 -14.07 -3.88
CA TYR A 49 -2.18 -13.97 -5.25
C TYR A 49 -1.33 -13.01 -6.07
N GLN A 50 -1.29 -13.24 -7.37
CA GLN A 50 -0.62 -12.37 -8.31
C GLN A 50 -1.64 -11.55 -9.08
N SER A 51 -1.45 -10.25 -9.07
CA SER A 51 -2.27 -9.27 -9.77
C SER A 51 -1.35 -8.20 -10.33
N GLN A 52 -1.88 -7.09 -10.83
CA GLN A 52 -1.05 -5.93 -11.15
C GLN A 52 -0.60 -5.23 -9.86
N SER A 53 0.33 -5.85 -9.17
CA SER A 53 0.92 -5.29 -7.95
C SER A 53 1.67 -4.01 -8.27
N CYS A 54 1.70 -3.08 -7.34
CA CYS A 54 2.46 -1.84 -7.51
C CYS A 54 3.35 -1.54 -6.31
N ARG A 55 4.48 -0.90 -6.60
CA ARG A 55 5.45 -0.45 -5.60
C ARG A 55 5.99 0.92 -5.95
N ILE A 56 6.49 1.61 -4.96
CA ILE A 56 7.26 2.83 -5.13
C ILE A 56 8.74 2.46 -5.00
N ASN A 57 9.48 2.68 -6.06
CA ASN A 57 10.94 2.54 -6.07
C ASN A 57 11.55 3.81 -5.47
N ASN A 58 12.04 3.70 -4.24
CA ASN A 58 12.54 4.84 -3.47
C ASN A 58 13.71 5.58 -4.16
N SER A 59 14.49 4.89 -5.00
CA SER A 59 15.58 5.51 -5.77
C SER A 59 15.11 6.38 -6.94
N LYS A 60 13.85 6.23 -7.37
CA LYS A 60 13.28 6.93 -8.54
C LYS A 60 12.32 8.06 -8.17
N ILE A 61 12.15 8.37 -6.89
CA ILE A 61 11.21 9.43 -6.47
C ILE A 61 11.77 10.80 -6.83
N SER A 62 10.98 11.56 -7.58
CA SER A 62 11.22 12.98 -7.84
C SER A 62 9.94 13.77 -7.55
N LEU A 63 9.97 14.56 -6.48
CA LEU A 63 8.81 15.35 -6.05
C LEU A 63 8.79 16.72 -6.72
N SER A 64 7.62 17.11 -7.25
CA SER A 64 7.39 18.48 -7.72
C SER A 64 7.51 19.49 -6.57
N TYR A 65 7.76 20.74 -6.89
CA TYR A 65 7.79 21.84 -5.90
C TYR A 65 6.49 21.91 -5.08
N LYS A 66 5.34 21.81 -5.75
CA LYS A 66 4.02 21.82 -5.10
C LYS A 66 3.91 20.69 -4.08
N ARG A 67 4.34 19.49 -4.43
CA ARG A 67 4.26 18.33 -3.54
C ARG A 67 5.19 18.48 -2.34
N ARG A 68 6.42 18.93 -2.55
CA ARG A 68 7.35 19.24 -1.45
C ARG A 68 6.77 20.26 -0.47
N LYS A 69 6.13 21.32 -0.98
CA LYS A 69 5.48 22.34 -0.14
C LYS A 69 4.31 21.79 0.67
N ILE A 70 3.56 20.82 0.16
CA ILE A 70 2.50 20.15 0.93
C ILE A 70 3.12 19.29 2.04
N ILE A 71 4.10 18.46 1.70
CA ILE A 71 4.76 17.57 2.65
C ILE A 71 5.42 18.36 3.80
N SER A 72 6.04 19.50 3.52
CA SER A 72 6.69 20.33 4.54
C SER A 72 5.73 20.99 5.57
N GLN A 73 4.42 20.88 5.38
CA GLN A 73 3.40 21.33 6.32
C GLN A 73 2.91 20.22 7.26
N LEU A 74 3.43 19.02 7.09
CA LEU A 74 2.99 17.84 7.80
C LEU A 74 4.14 17.25 8.61
N GLU A 75 3.79 16.74 9.77
CA GLU A 75 4.69 15.95 10.60
C GLU A 75 4.17 14.52 10.67
N TYR A 76 5.04 13.56 10.94
CA TYR A 76 4.62 12.19 11.15
C TYR A 76 5.37 11.53 12.30
N LYS A 77 4.71 10.57 12.92
CA LYS A 77 5.27 9.70 13.96
C LYS A 77 4.90 8.26 13.67
N ILE A 78 5.84 7.34 13.87
CA ILE A 78 5.59 5.91 13.75
C ILE A 78 5.23 5.35 15.13
N LEU A 79 4.14 4.60 15.17
CA LEU A 79 3.64 3.91 16.35
C LEU A 79 3.67 2.39 16.07
N GLN A 80 3.95 1.60 17.11
CA GLN A 80 3.68 0.16 17.05
C GLN A 80 2.17 -0.04 17.15
N TYR A 81 1.65 -1.03 16.44
CA TYR A 81 0.24 -1.37 16.46
C TYR A 81 0.05 -2.81 16.92
N GLU A 82 -0.50 -2.98 18.11
CA GLU A 82 -0.66 -4.29 18.76
C GLU A 82 -2.07 -4.90 18.57
N GLY A 83 -2.86 -4.32 17.67
CA GLY A 83 -4.13 -4.91 17.21
C GLY A 83 -5.39 -4.14 17.60
N ILE A 84 -5.43 -3.41 18.71
CA ILE A 84 -6.55 -2.54 19.09
C ILE A 84 -5.99 -1.30 19.76
N GLU A 85 -6.07 -0.16 19.08
CA GLU A 85 -5.74 1.15 19.62
C GLU A 85 -6.90 2.11 19.36
N GLU A 86 -7.64 2.46 20.40
CA GLU A 86 -8.91 3.19 20.33
C GLU A 86 -8.83 4.47 19.45
N GLU A 87 -7.77 5.24 19.56
CA GLU A 87 -7.58 6.48 18.79
C GLU A 87 -7.41 6.17 17.29
N VAL A 88 -6.62 5.14 16.95
CA VAL A 88 -6.35 4.74 15.57
C VAL A 88 -7.58 4.11 14.96
N ASP A 89 -8.19 3.16 15.67
CA ASP A 89 -9.31 2.38 15.16
C ASP A 89 -10.56 3.26 14.98
N SER A 90 -10.87 4.16 15.91
CA SER A 90 -11.99 5.09 15.75
C SER A 90 -11.80 5.99 14.53
N PHE A 91 -10.58 6.47 14.27
CA PHE A 91 -10.29 7.27 13.09
C PHE A 91 -10.49 6.50 11.78
N PHE A 92 -10.10 5.23 11.74
CA PHE A 92 -10.35 4.37 10.59
C PHE A 92 -11.84 4.07 10.43
N TYR A 93 -12.59 3.80 11.53
CA TYR A 93 -14.04 3.62 11.49
C TYR A 93 -14.75 4.79 10.87
N ASP A 94 -14.47 5.99 11.38
CA ASP A 94 -15.09 7.22 10.88
C ASP A 94 -14.79 7.44 9.39
N TYR A 95 -13.56 7.16 8.96
CA TYR A 95 -13.17 7.28 7.57
C TYR A 95 -13.90 6.28 6.67
N PHE A 96 -13.97 5.00 7.08
CA PHE A 96 -14.62 3.94 6.31
C PHE A 96 -16.14 4.19 6.22
N ASP A 97 -16.78 4.59 7.32
CA ASP A 97 -18.21 4.93 7.33
C ASP A 97 -18.51 6.11 6.41
N ASN A 98 -17.76 7.19 6.49
CA ASN A 98 -17.88 8.35 5.62
C ASN A 98 -17.67 8.02 4.14
N LYS A 99 -16.83 7.03 3.83
CA LYS A 99 -16.55 6.56 2.46
C LYS A 99 -17.46 5.42 2.01
N LYS A 100 -18.33 4.89 2.89
CA LYS A 100 -19.18 3.71 2.65
C LYS A 100 -18.35 2.49 2.21
N LEU A 101 -17.21 2.28 2.83
CA LEU A 101 -16.31 1.16 2.59
C LEU A 101 -16.61 0.02 3.56
N ASP A 102 -16.25 -1.22 3.15
CA ASP A 102 -16.50 -2.40 3.97
C ASP A 102 -15.49 -2.51 5.13
N LEU A 103 -16.00 -2.29 6.34
CA LEU A 103 -15.23 -2.40 7.58
C LEU A 103 -14.74 -3.82 7.87
N LYS A 104 -15.43 -4.85 7.39
CA LYS A 104 -15.05 -6.24 7.66
C LYS A 104 -13.67 -6.56 7.08
N LYS A 105 -13.36 -6.06 5.88
CA LYS A 105 -12.02 -6.21 5.29
C LYS A 105 -10.92 -5.61 6.15
N PHE A 106 -11.21 -4.56 6.89
CA PHE A 106 -10.26 -3.90 7.78
C PHE A 106 -9.83 -4.78 8.96
N TYR A 107 -10.77 -5.50 9.59
CA TYR A 107 -10.46 -6.36 10.74
C TYR A 107 -9.80 -7.67 10.34
N ASP A 108 -10.19 -8.23 9.21
CA ASP A 108 -9.60 -9.47 8.72
C ASP A 108 -8.09 -9.29 8.42
N LEU A 109 -7.67 -8.09 8.06
CA LEU A 109 -6.25 -7.74 7.88
C LEU A 109 -5.44 -7.77 9.17
N ASN A 110 -6.02 -7.32 10.29
CA ASN A 110 -5.30 -7.20 11.55
C ASN A 110 -4.89 -8.54 12.15
N SER A 111 -5.67 -9.59 11.93
CA SER A 111 -5.43 -10.90 12.53
C SER A 111 -4.34 -11.73 11.85
N GLN A 112 -3.90 -11.33 10.65
CA GLN A 112 -3.04 -12.16 9.79
C GLN A 112 -1.60 -11.65 9.68
N PHE A 113 -1.35 -10.39 10.04
CA PHE A 113 -0.05 -9.78 9.90
C PHE A 113 0.63 -9.55 11.25
N SER A 114 1.89 -9.92 11.32
CA SER A 114 2.80 -9.52 12.40
C SER A 114 3.55 -8.23 12.03
N ASN A 115 4.08 -7.53 13.03
CA ASN A 115 4.90 -6.33 12.85
C ASN A 115 4.16 -5.18 12.12
N ILE A 116 2.89 -5.00 12.42
CA ILE A 116 2.14 -3.84 11.92
C ILE A 116 2.59 -2.59 12.66
N GLN A 117 2.82 -1.55 11.90
CA GLN A 117 3.08 -0.21 12.39
C GLN A 117 2.07 0.77 11.80
N VAL A 118 1.88 1.88 12.50
CA VAL A 118 1.01 2.96 12.07
C VAL A 118 1.80 4.25 11.98
N MET A 119 1.74 4.88 10.83
CA MET A 119 2.21 6.25 10.64
C MET A 119 1.07 7.21 10.97
N LYS A 120 1.18 7.94 12.07
CA LYS A 120 0.31 9.05 12.45
C LYS A 120 0.80 10.31 11.76
N VAL A 121 -0.07 10.97 11.00
CA VAL A 121 0.24 12.22 10.29
C VAL A 121 -0.49 13.36 10.97
N THR A 122 0.25 14.44 11.28
CA THR A 122 -0.30 15.64 11.92
C THR A 122 -0.06 16.89 11.08
N LYS A 123 -0.92 17.87 11.27
CA LYS A 123 -0.79 19.23 10.78
C LYS A 123 -1.21 20.19 11.86
N ASP A 124 -0.33 21.13 12.25
CA ASP A 124 -0.59 22.12 13.31
C ASP A 124 -1.11 21.40 14.59
N ASP A 125 -0.41 20.37 15.04
CA ASP A 125 -0.73 19.46 16.17
C ASP A 125 -2.04 18.65 16.05
N LYS A 126 -2.76 18.79 14.95
CA LYS A 126 -3.97 18.03 14.68
C LYS A 126 -3.68 16.75 13.91
N VAL A 127 -4.26 15.65 14.32
CA VAL A 127 -4.22 14.40 13.52
C VAL A 127 -5.03 14.60 12.25
N VAL A 128 -4.39 14.37 11.11
CA VAL A 128 -5.02 14.48 9.79
C VAL A 128 -5.01 13.16 9.01
N GLY A 129 -4.36 12.13 9.53
CA GLY A 129 -4.39 10.81 8.90
C GLY A 129 -3.57 9.77 9.63
N TYR A 130 -3.92 8.53 9.33
CA TYR A 130 -3.19 7.34 9.74
C TYR A 130 -2.96 6.43 8.53
N THR A 131 -1.77 5.83 8.46
CA THR A 131 -1.45 4.81 7.47
C THR A 131 -0.90 3.59 8.18
N ARG A 132 -1.55 2.44 8.02
CA ARG A 132 -1.04 1.16 8.50
C ARG A 132 -0.12 0.55 7.46
N PHE A 133 0.93 -0.07 7.93
CA PHE A 133 1.88 -0.79 7.09
C PHE A 133 2.54 -1.93 7.85
N GLN A 134 2.94 -2.94 7.12
CA GLN A 134 3.77 -4.01 7.66
C GLN A 134 5.24 -3.66 7.47
N ASN A 135 5.98 -3.71 8.57
CA ASN A 135 7.41 -3.44 8.58
C ASN A 135 8.17 -4.75 8.31
N LEU A 136 8.59 -4.98 7.07
CA LEU A 136 9.36 -6.15 6.64
C LEU A 136 10.87 -5.88 6.75
N THR A 137 11.69 -6.88 6.48
CA THR A 137 13.14 -6.75 6.61
C THR A 137 13.75 -5.84 5.54
N ARG A 138 13.44 -6.07 4.28
CA ARG A 138 14.01 -5.33 3.13
C ARG A 138 13.11 -4.25 2.58
N ASN A 139 11.81 -4.35 2.85
CA ASN A 139 10.77 -3.51 2.26
C ASN A 139 9.74 -3.11 3.32
N ASN A 140 8.80 -2.25 2.95
CA ASN A 140 7.57 -2.04 3.68
C ASN A 140 6.37 -2.37 2.78
N LEU A 141 5.31 -2.89 3.38
CA LEU A 141 4.03 -3.14 2.70
C LEU A 141 2.99 -2.19 3.30
N GLY A 142 2.64 -1.13 2.56
CA GLY A 142 1.55 -0.23 2.91
C GLY A 142 0.22 -0.96 2.81
N MET A 143 -0.61 -0.81 3.82
CA MET A 143 -1.90 -1.47 3.94
C MET A 143 -3.02 -0.48 3.63
N GLU A 144 -3.56 0.18 4.63
CA GLU A 144 -4.62 1.17 4.45
C GLU A 144 -4.20 2.55 4.93
N THR A 145 -4.84 3.55 4.33
CA THR A 145 -4.71 4.95 4.73
C THR A 145 -6.09 5.54 4.98
N ALA A 146 -6.31 6.02 6.20
CA ALA A 146 -7.44 6.85 6.57
C ALA A 146 -6.98 8.31 6.75
N TYR A 147 -7.79 9.27 6.32
CA TYR A 147 -7.42 10.68 6.40
C TYR A 147 -8.64 11.61 6.56
N ASP A 148 -8.42 12.75 7.18
CA ASP A 148 -9.44 13.77 7.38
C ASP A 148 -9.84 14.41 6.04
N LEU A 149 -11.10 14.24 5.67
CA LEU A 149 -11.69 14.74 4.41
C LEU A 149 -11.83 16.27 4.37
N ASN A 150 -11.67 16.93 5.51
CA ASN A 150 -11.72 18.40 5.60
C ASN A 150 -10.46 19.09 5.05
N PHE A 151 -9.42 18.33 4.69
CA PHE A 151 -8.18 18.85 4.11
C PHE A 151 -7.96 18.47 2.63
N PRO A 152 -8.89 18.75 1.71
CA PRO A 152 -8.80 18.27 0.33
C PRO A 152 -7.56 18.80 -0.41
N ARG A 153 -7.07 20.01 -0.06
CA ARG A 153 -5.89 20.62 -0.70
C ARG A 153 -4.57 19.91 -0.38
N LEU A 154 -4.54 19.09 0.66
CA LEU A 154 -3.35 18.33 1.04
C LEU A 154 -3.21 17.03 0.27
N SER A 155 -4.26 16.57 -0.42
CA SER A 155 -4.28 15.27 -1.14
C SER A 155 -3.75 14.15 -0.23
N LEU A 156 -4.28 14.05 0.99
CA LEU A 156 -3.70 13.27 2.08
C LEU A 156 -3.49 11.79 1.72
N GLY A 157 -4.35 11.17 0.92
CA GLY A 157 -4.14 9.79 0.48
C GLY A 157 -2.79 9.58 -0.22
N ILE A 158 -2.48 10.39 -1.26
CA ILE A 158 -1.18 10.32 -1.95
C ILE A 158 -0.04 10.82 -1.05
N THR A 159 -0.30 11.88 -0.29
CA THR A 159 0.73 12.51 0.55
C THR A 159 1.19 11.56 1.66
N SER A 160 0.30 10.83 2.29
CA SER A 160 0.64 9.81 3.30
C SER A 160 1.46 8.66 2.72
N ILE A 161 1.13 8.21 1.51
CA ILE A 161 1.93 7.21 0.78
C ILE A 161 3.35 7.73 0.53
N LEU A 162 3.50 8.99 0.14
CA LEU A 162 4.82 9.60 -0.10
C LEU A 162 5.62 9.79 1.20
N LEU A 163 4.97 10.16 2.31
CA LEU A 163 5.59 10.21 3.62
C LEU A 163 6.07 8.82 4.08
N LEU A 164 5.24 7.79 3.89
CA LEU A 164 5.63 6.41 4.20
C LEU A 164 6.77 5.92 3.30
N SER A 165 6.80 6.33 2.04
CA SER A 165 7.91 6.01 1.14
C SER A 165 9.21 6.68 1.58
N ASP A 166 9.16 7.93 2.02
CA ASP A 166 10.34 8.63 2.57
C ASP A 166 10.82 7.96 3.87
N TYR A 167 9.92 7.59 4.76
CA TYR A 167 10.25 6.80 5.95
C TYR A 167 10.92 5.46 5.58
N THR A 168 10.37 4.74 4.59
CA THR A 168 10.94 3.49 4.08
C THR A 168 12.37 3.69 3.60
N ARG A 169 12.63 4.77 2.87
CA ARG A 169 13.98 5.16 2.40
C ARG A 169 14.92 5.48 3.55
N LEU A 170 14.46 6.21 4.57
CA LEU A 170 15.26 6.55 5.77
C LEU A 170 15.66 5.31 6.57
N GLN A 171 14.90 4.22 6.47
CA GLN A 171 15.24 2.93 7.05
C GLN A 171 16.19 2.09 6.16
N ASN A 172 16.72 2.64 5.07
CA ASN A 172 17.54 1.95 4.07
C ASN A 172 16.85 0.75 3.43
N LYS A 173 15.52 0.79 3.29
CA LYS A 173 14.74 -0.24 2.62
C LYS A 173 14.57 0.09 1.14
N ASN A 174 14.43 -0.96 0.33
CA ASN A 174 14.43 -0.85 -1.13
C ASN A 174 13.17 -0.17 -1.66
N ASN A 175 11.99 -0.66 -1.27
CA ASN A 175 10.71 -0.26 -1.86
C ASN A 175 9.61 -0.18 -0.81
N LEU A 176 8.59 0.63 -1.13
CA LEU A 176 7.27 0.59 -0.51
C LEU A 176 6.29 -0.08 -1.47
N TYR A 177 5.74 -1.23 -1.10
CA TYR A 177 4.66 -1.91 -1.83
C TYR A 177 3.31 -1.36 -1.36
N ILE A 178 2.39 -1.12 -2.28
CA ILE A 178 1.09 -0.48 -2.01
C ILE A 178 -0.09 -1.25 -2.64
N TYR A 179 -0.02 -2.56 -2.58
CA TYR A 179 -1.00 -3.48 -3.16
C TYR A 179 -1.17 -3.33 -4.68
N GLU A 180 -2.33 -3.71 -5.18
CA GLU A 180 -2.66 -3.68 -6.61
C GLU A 180 -3.08 -2.29 -7.09
N SER A 181 -2.95 -2.05 -8.38
CA SER A 181 -3.49 -0.89 -9.05
C SER A 181 -4.07 -1.28 -10.40
N TYR A 182 -5.36 -1.08 -10.56
CA TYR A 182 -6.04 -1.15 -11.84
C TYR A 182 -6.36 0.28 -12.29
N ASN A 183 -6.11 0.59 -13.56
CA ASN A 183 -6.32 1.93 -14.10
C ASN A 183 -7.73 2.48 -13.81
N ASP A 184 -8.74 1.62 -13.85
CA ASP A 184 -10.13 1.99 -13.67
C ASP A 184 -10.53 2.19 -12.20
N TYR A 185 -9.84 1.52 -11.26
CA TYR A 185 -10.18 1.56 -9.84
C TYR A 185 -9.31 2.50 -9.00
N PHE A 186 -8.02 2.64 -9.36
CA PHE A 186 -7.06 3.41 -8.58
C PHE A 186 -6.23 4.36 -9.45
N PRO A 187 -6.85 5.22 -10.28
CA PRO A 187 -6.13 6.08 -11.22
C PRO A 187 -5.12 7.01 -10.52
N TYR A 188 -5.38 7.38 -9.26
CA TYR A 188 -4.47 8.24 -8.49
C TYR A 188 -3.09 7.61 -8.24
N LYS A 189 -2.99 6.28 -8.22
CA LYS A 189 -1.70 5.60 -8.05
C LYS A 189 -0.76 5.87 -9.23
N MET A 190 -1.32 6.06 -10.43
CA MET A 190 -0.54 6.42 -11.62
C MET A 190 0.18 7.77 -11.52
N GLU A 191 -0.28 8.65 -10.62
CA GLU A 191 0.32 9.97 -10.39
C GLU A 191 1.45 9.94 -9.36
N ILE A 192 1.69 8.80 -8.71
CA ILE A 192 2.71 8.69 -7.67
C ILE A 192 4.10 8.64 -8.32
N PRO A 193 5.01 9.55 -7.95
CA PRO A 193 6.39 9.52 -8.45
C PRO A 193 7.12 8.23 -8.04
N GLY A 194 7.83 7.62 -8.98
CA GLY A 194 8.59 6.40 -8.72
C GLY A 194 7.76 5.12 -8.69
N ILE A 195 6.45 5.21 -9.08
CA ILE A 195 5.58 4.03 -9.15
C ILE A 195 6.08 3.05 -10.22
N GLU A 196 6.07 1.78 -9.88
CA GLU A 196 6.35 0.64 -10.75
C GLU A 196 5.22 -0.39 -10.61
N PHE A 197 4.93 -1.09 -11.70
CA PHE A 197 3.92 -2.14 -11.78
C PHE A 197 4.55 -3.48 -12.13
N TRP A 198 3.99 -4.54 -11.56
CA TRP A 198 4.37 -5.91 -11.89
C TRP A 198 3.73 -6.35 -13.21
N GLU A 199 4.54 -6.83 -14.14
CA GLU A 199 4.07 -7.34 -15.44
C GLU A 199 4.14 -8.87 -15.58
N GLY A 200 4.20 -9.57 -14.46
CA GLY A 200 4.29 -11.03 -14.44
C GLY A 200 5.74 -11.56 -14.34
N GLU A 201 6.72 -10.83 -14.87
CA GLU A 201 8.13 -11.22 -14.86
C GLU A 201 9.07 -10.14 -14.29
N LYS A 202 8.66 -8.88 -14.38
CA LYS A 202 9.50 -7.75 -13.98
C LYS A 202 8.67 -6.54 -13.53
N TRP A 203 9.32 -5.67 -12.79
CA TRP A 203 8.79 -4.36 -12.42
C TRP A 203 9.07 -3.34 -13.52
N VAL A 204 8.04 -2.65 -13.97
CA VAL A 204 8.12 -1.62 -15.02
C VAL A 204 7.64 -0.27 -14.51
N SER A 205 8.33 0.79 -14.92
CA SER A 205 7.95 2.15 -14.56
C SER A 205 6.75 2.63 -15.40
N ASN A 206 5.92 3.49 -14.82
CA ASN A 206 4.71 4.04 -15.44
C ASN A 206 4.91 4.78 -16.78
N ASN A 207 6.15 5.06 -17.19
CA ASN A 207 6.43 5.74 -18.47
C ASN A 207 6.04 4.92 -19.72
N ILE A 208 5.67 3.65 -19.55
CA ILE A 208 5.24 2.76 -20.63
C ILE A 208 3.74 2.92 -20.93
N TYR A 209 2.98 3.51 -19.99
CA TYR A 209 1.52 3.64 -20.08
C TYR A 209 1.05 5.07 -20.40
N LYS A 210 1.96 5.93 -20.87
CA LYS A 210 1.64 7.30 -21.32
C LYS A 210 1.51 7.39 -22.83
#